data_7f4a2d4c028ccafcaef59127def0d8bc
#
_entry.id   7f4a2d4c028ccafcaef59127def0d8bc
#
_cell.length_a   1.000
_cell.length_b   1.000
_cell.length_c   1.000
_cell.angle_alpha   90.00
_cell.angle_beta   90.00
_cell.angle_gamma   90.00
#
_symmetry.space_group_name_H-M   'P 1'
#
loop_
_entity.id
_entity.type
_entity.pdbx_description
1 polymer ?
#
loop_
_entity_poly.entity_id
_entity_poly.type
_entity_poly.pdbx_seq_one_letter_code
_entity_poly.pdbx_strand_id
1 'polypeptide(L)'
;LGDGALQEAVRRDLTRPAGLDNLLYTADADFSCFADLALASPVDYRKEGLGSLLQCVLTPGDPWIPKKTEEIVAATDAQVRRLFPSAANLKLVWSNVVKLAQSLYREAPGMEPYRPDQRTPVANFFLAGSYTKQDYIDSMEGATMSGRLAAAAILGRPVELASNAAVA
;
A
#
# COMPACT_ATOMS: atom_id res chain seq x y z
N LEU A 1 -10.29 22.90 11.77
CA LEU A 1 -8.84 22.82 11.75
C LEU A 1 -8.40 23.18 10.35
N GLY A 2 -7.60 24.25 10.22
CA GLY A 2 -7.21 24.79 8.93
C GLY A 2 -6.46 23.77 8.07
N ASP A 3 -6.55 23.96 6.77
CA ASP A 3 -5.86 23.18 5.76
C ASP A 3 -4.40 22.96 6.11
N GLY A 4 -4.01 21.72 6.27
CA GLY A 4 -2.63 21.36 6.48
C GLY A 4 -2.15 21.24 7.94
N ALA A 5 -3.01 21.36 8.96
CA ALA A 5 -2.56 21.25 10.35
C ALA A 5 -1.87 19.90 10.66
N LEU A 6 -2.42 18.78 10.16
CA LEU A 6 -1.75 17.49 10.30
C LEU A 6 -0.53 17.38 9.39
N GLN A 7 -0.57 17.92 8.18
CA GLN A 7 0.58 17.99 7.28
C GLN A 7 1.73 18.76 7.91
N GLU A 8 1.43 19.90 8.53
CA GLU A 8 2.41 20.72 9.24
C GLU A 8 2.95 19.97 10.47
N ALA A 9 2.09 19.28 11.20
CA ALA A 9 2.48 18.44 12.32
C ALA A 9 3.42 17.32 11.88
N VAL A 10 3.05 16.57 10.84
CA VAL A 10 3.86 15.48 10.28
C VAL A 10 5.20 16.01 9.77
N ARG A 11 5.22 17.14 9.07
CA ARG A 11 6.47 17.78 8.60
C ARG A 11 7.38 18.23 9.73
N ARG A 12 6.81 18.76 10.82
CA ARG A 12 7.56 19.23 11.97
C ARG A 12 8.21 18.09 12.73
N ASP A 13 7.49 17.00 12.93
CA ASP A 13 7.96 15.85 13.72
C ASP A 13 8.89 14.93 12.92
N LEU A 14 8.69 14.86 11.60
CA LEU A 14 9.63 14.21 10.69
C LEU A 14 10.72 15.23 10.32
N THR A 15 11.82 15.25 11.02
CA THR A 15 12.97 16.13 10.81
C THR A 15 13.64 15.98 9.43
N ARG A 16 12.86 15.89 8.37
CA ARG A 16 13.34 15.78 6.98
C ARG A 16 13.19 17.11 6.24
N PRO A 17 14.19 17.54 5.47
CA PRO A 17 14.06 18.66 4.55
C PRO A 17 12.99 18.37 3.47
N ALA A 18 12.48 19.45 2.86
CA ALA A 18 11.45 19.45 1.82
C ALA A 18 11.59 18.28 0.85
N GLY A 19 10.54 17.44 0.73
CA GLY A 19 10.53 16.26 -0.10
C GLY A 19 10.18 14.99 0.69
N LEU A 20 9.17 15.06 1.59
CA LEU A 20 8.61 13.87 2.20
C LEU A 20 8.09 12.94 1.11
N ASP A 21 8.53 11.70 1.17
CA ASP A 21 7.95 10.64 0.37
C ASP A 21 6.45 10.55 0.67
N ASN A 22 5.66 10.34 -0.36
CA ASN A 22 4.21 10.26 -0.24
C ASN A 22 3.73 9.03 0.52
N LEU A 23 4.61 8.04 0.71
CA LEU A 23 4.35 6.81 1.47
C LEU A 23 5.49 6.63 2.49
N LEU A 24 5.11 6.47 3.74
CA LEU A 24 6.02 6.35 4.87
C LEU A 24 5.89 4.96 5.50
N TYR A 25 6.99 4.46 6.08
CA TYR A 25 7.05 3.18 6.77
C TYR A 25 7.50 3.39 8.22
N THR A 26 6.98 2.56 9.13
CA THR A 26 7.36 2.55 10.53
C THR A 26 7.36 1.14 11.11
N ALA A 27 8.26 0.89 12.05
CA ALA A 27 8.27 -0.30 12.90
C ALA A 27 7.69 -0.02 14.30
N ASP A 28 7.33 1.23 14.59
CA ASP A 28 6.92 1.69 15.92
C ASP A 28 5.41 1.74 16.12
N ALA A 29 4.64 1.20 15.16
CA ALA A 29 3.19 1.13 15.19
C ALA A 29 2.69 -0.20 14.62
N ASP A 30 1.41 -0.51 14.88
CA ASP A 30 0.75 -1.70 14.30
C ASP A 30 0.40 -1.52 12.81
N PHE A 31 0.55 -0.32 12.27
CA PHE A 31 0.50 -0.07 10.84
C PHE A 31 1.93 0.04 10.29
N SER A 32 2.22 -0.79 9.31
CA SER A 32 3.57 -0.87 8.71
C SER A 32 3.87 0.28 7.76
N CYS A 33 2.84 0.78 7.07
CA CYS A 33 2.96 1.93 6.18
C CYS A 33 1.75 2.87 6.30
N PHE A 34 1.98 4.13 5.96
CA PHE A 34 0.97 5.17 6.01
C PHE A 34 1.29 6.30 5.04
N ALA A 35 0.25 7.01 4.61
CA ALA A 35 0.37 8.15 3.72
C ALA A 35 -0.66 9.23 4.05
N ASP A 36 -0.29 10.49 3.87
CA ASP A 36 -1.27 11.56 3.77
C ASP A 36 -1.78 11.65 2.32
N LEU A 37 -2.96 11.11 2.08
CA LEU A 37 -3.54 11.08 0.74
C LEU A 37 -3.84 12.47 0.19
N ALA A 38 -4.12 13.45 1.06
CA ALA A 38 -4.32 14.84 0.62
C ALA A 38 -3.03 15.49 0.10
N LEU A 39 -1.86 14.95 0.48
CA LEU A 39 -0.55 15.31 -0.10
C LEU A 39 -0.22 14.46 -1.32
N ALA A 40 -0.44 13.14 -1.23
CA ALA A 40 -0.04 12.20 -2.26
C ALA A 40 -0.87 12.36 -3.55
N SER A 41 -2.18 12.63 -3.42
CA SER A 41 -3.10 12.84 -4.54
C SER A 41 -4.08 14.00 -4.23
N PRO A 42 -3.60 15.25 -4.28
CA PRO A 42 -4.40 16.41 -3.87
C PRO A 42 -5.62 16.62 -4.74
N VAL A 43 -5.60 16.20 -6.00
CA VAL A 43 -6.76 16.33 -6.91
C VAL A 43 -7.95 15.51 -6.41
N ASP A 44 -7.68 14.33 -5.85
CA ASP A 44 -8.73 13.41 -5.42
C ASP A 44 -9.13 13.59 -3.95
N TYR A 45 -8.16 13.88 -3.08
CA TYR A 45 -8.35 13.78 -1.63
C TYR A 45 -8.23 15.10 -0.88
N ARG A 46 -7.67 16.16 -1.49
CA ARG A 46 -7.62 17.46 -0.83
C ARG A 46 -8.95 18.18 -1.02
N LYS A 47 -9.59 18.52 0.09
CA LYS A 47 -10.83 19.29 0.11
C LYS A 47 -10.62 20.56 0.93
N GLU A 48 -11.13 21.68 0.40
CA GLU A 48 -11.06 22.96 1.10
C GLU A 48 -11.80 22.89 2.45
N GLY A 49 -11.19 23.45 3.48
CA GLY A 49 -11.70 23.41 4.86
C GLY A 49 -11.58 22.09 5.59
N LEU A 50 -11.07 21.05 4.94
CA LEU A 50 -10.71 19.76 5.57
C LEU A 50 -9.20 19.64 5.68
N GLY A 51 -8.73 19.05 6.76
CA GLY A 51 -7.31 18.80 7.00
C GLY A 51 -6.75 17.65 6.16
N SER A 52 -5.75 17.00 6.67
CA SER A 52 -5.13 15.82 6.06
C SER A 52 -6.05 14.60 6.09
N LEU A 53 -5.88 13.72 5.11
CA LEU A 53 -6.48 12.39 5.08
C LEU A 53 -5.38 11.34 5.24
N LEU A 54 -5.16 10.90 6.47
CA LEU A 54 -4.15 9.91 6.76
C LEU A 54 -4.69 8.50 6.54
N GLN A 55 -4.07 7.75 5.63
CA GLN A 55 -4.31 6.32 5.44
C GLN A 55 -3.24 5.52 6.17
N CYS A 56 -3.64 4.59 7.04
CA CYS A 56 -2.75 3.66 7.73
C CYS A 56 -3.08 2.23 7.33
N VAL A 57 -2.06 1.44 7.00
CA VAL A 57 -2.20 0.04 6.58
C VAL A 57 -1.74 -0.87 7.71
N LEU A 58 -2.71 -1.50 8.40
CA LEU A 58 -2.44 -2.44 9.49
C LEU A 58 -2.09 -3.81 8.91
N THR A 59 -0.82 -4.19 9.03
CA THR A 59 -0.26 -5.44 8.51
C THR A 59 0.67 -6.06 9.56
N PRO A 60 0.46 -7.33 9.95
CA PRO A 60 -0.57 -8.26 9.47
C PRO A 60 -1.99 -7.89 9.92
N GLY A 61 -2.98 -8.22 9.08
CA GLY A 61 -4.39 -7.88 9.33
C GLY A 61 -5.09 -8.82 10.33
N ASP A 62 -4.61 -10.05 10.50
CA ASP A 62 -5.26 -11.08 11.29
C ASP A 62 -5.68 -10.65 12.71
N PRO A 63 -4.88 -9.91 13.51
CA PRO A 63 -5.28 -9.46 14.83
C PRO A 63 -6.39 -8.39 14.81
N TRP A 64 -6.60 -7.72 13.66
CA TRP A 64 -7.48 -6.57 13.51
C TRP A 64 -8.83 -6.93 12.90
N ILE A 65 -8.89 -7.95 12.04
CA ILE A 65 -10.12 -8.37 11.36
C ILE A 65 -11.28 -8.62 12.32
N PRO A 66 -11.12 -9.32 13.49
CA PRO A 66 -12.22 -9.57 14.41
C PRO A 66 -12.63 -8.36 15.25
N LYS A 67 -11.80 -7.31 15.34
CA LYS A 67 -12.06 -6.14 16.18
C LYS A 67 -13.15 -5.25 15.58
N LYS A 68 -13.84 -4.49 16.43
CA LYS A 68 -14.79 -3.48 16.00
C LYS A 68 -14.08 -2.29 15.34
N THR A 69 -14.76 -1.62 14.46
CA THR A 69 -14.24 -0.42 13.77
C THR A 69 -13.75 0.63 14.75
N GLU A 70 -14.52 0.89 15.79
CA GLU A 70 -14.22 1.91 16.82
C GLU A 70 -12.93 1.57 17.58
N GLU A 71 -12.70 0.28 17.86
CA GLU A 71 -11.48 -0.20 18.55
C GLU A 71 -10.24 -0.01 17.64
N ILE A 72 -10.38 -0.31 16.35
CA ILE A 72 -9.31 -0.13 15.38
C ILE A 72 -8.97 1.36 15.25
N VAL A 73 -9.99 2.21 15.08
CA VAL A 73 -9.81 3.65 14.96
C VAL A 73 -9.13 4.22 16.20
N ALA A 74 -9.61 3.88 17.40
CA ALA A 74 -9.03 4.38 18.64
C ALA A 74 -7.57 3.97 18.82
N ALA A 75 -7.24 2.70 18.53
CA ALA A 75 -5.88 2.21 18.62
C ALA A 75 -4.95 2.88 17.59
N THR A 76 -5.41 3.04 16.35
CA THR A 76 -4.64 3.69 15.29
C THR A 76 -4.42 5.18 15.57
N ASP A 77 -5.46 5.92 16.00
CA ASP A 77 -5.35 7.33 16.34
C ASP A 77 -4.38 7.56 17.50
N ALA A 78 -4.42 6.71 18.54
CA ALA A 78 -3.46 6.77 19.64
C ALA A 78 -2.01 6.58 19.18
N GLN A 79 -1.77 5.66 18.25
CA GLN A 79 -0.45 5.41 17.69
C GLN A 79 0.03 6.56 16.79
N VAL A 80 -0.85 7.14 15.97
CA VAL A 80 -0.55 8.33 15.17
C VAL A 80 -0.12 9.48 16.08
N ARG A 81 -0.84 9.74 17.18
CA ARG A 81 -0.50 10.80 18.14
C ARG A 81 0.80 10.55 18.88
N ARG A 82 1.16 9.29 19.11
CA ARG A 82 2.45 8.90 19.68
C ARG A 82 3.60 9.15 18.71
N LEU A 83 3.41 8.83 17.44
CA LEU A 83 4.42 9.06 16.38
C LEU A 83 4.58 10.54 16.05
N PHE A 84 3.49 11.31 16.15
CA PHE A 84 3.43 12.73 15.82
C PHE A 84 2.87 13.53 17.00
N PRO A 85 3.69 13.86 18.03
CA PRO A 85 3.22 14.57 19.22
C PRO A 85 2.55 15.91 18.90
N SER A 86 2.96 16.59 17.83
CA SER A 86 2.32 17.84 17.38
C SER A 86 0.86 17.64 16.93
N ALA A 87 0.45 16.40 16.62
CA ALA A 87 -0.93 16.05 16.33
C ALA A 87 -1.80 15.81 17.57
N ALA A 88 -1.23 15.84 18.79
CA ALA A 88 -1.95 15.47 20.02
C ALA A 88 -3.26 16.25 20.25
N ASN A 89 -3.29 17.53 19.88
CA ASN A 89 -4.45 18.42 20.04
C ASN A 89 -5.32 18.54 18.79
N LEU A 90 -5.03 17.79 17.72
CA LEU A 90 -5.83 17.81 16.49
C LEU A 90 -7.11 17.00 16.68
N LYS A 91 -8.19 17.47 16.09
CA LYS A 91 -9.49 16.78 16.12
C LYS A 91 -9.56 15.77 14.99
N LEU A 92 -9.82 14.49 15.32
CA LEU A 92 -10.27 13.51 14.34
C LEU A 92 -11.72 13.86 13.93
N VAL A 93 -11.92 14.28 12.69
CA VAL A 93 -13.22 14.73 12.19
C VAL A 93 -13.99 13.65 11.45
N TRP A 94 -13.26 12.66 10.92
CA TRP A 94 -13.84 11.52 10.20
C TRP A 94 -12.88 10.34 10.26
N SER A 95 -13.43 9.14 10.22
CA SER A 95 -12.65 7.90 10.13
C SER A 95 -13.46 6.81 9.45
N ASN A 96 -12.76 5.89 8.79
CA ASN A 96 -13.34 4.68 8.23
C ASN A 96 -12.32 3.54 8.33
N VAL A 97 -12.81 2.31 8.33
CA VAL A 97 -11.98 1.09 8.33
C VAL A 97 -12.48 0.15 7.24
N VAL A 98 -11.59 -0.20 6.33
CA VAL A 98 -11.84 -1.24 5.33
C VAL A 98 -11.09 -2.49 5.76
N LYS A 99 -11.81 -3.59 5.96
CA LYS A 99 -11.24 -4.89 6.35
C LYS A 99 -11.15 -5.79 5.12
N LEU A 100 -9.93 -6.15 4.77
CA LEU A 100 -9.63 -7.00 3.62
C LEU A 100 -9.04 -8.33 4.12
N ALA A 101 -9.89 -9.25 4.54
CA ALA A 101 -9.47 -10.52 5.14
C ALA A 101 -8.72 -11.46 4.17
N GLN A 102 -8.96 -11.32 2.87
CA GLN A 102 -8.39 -12.17 1.82
C GLN A 102 -8.07 -11.32 0.58
N SER A 103 -7.34 -10.23 0.78
CA SER A 103 -6.98 -9.31 -0.32
C SER A 103 -5.87 -9.85 -1.20
N LEU A 104 -4.97 -10.66 -0.63
CA LEU A 104 -3.79 -11.20 -1.30
C LEU A 104 -3.74 -12.72 -1.13
N TYR A 105 -3.08 -13.41 -2.05
CA TYR A 105 -2.69 -14.79 -1.80
C TYR A 105 -1.61 -14.84 -0.69
N ARG A 106 -1.49 -15.97 -0.02
CA ARG A 106 -0.55 -16.10 1.09
C ARG A 106 0.86 -16.37 0.60
N GLU A 107 1.73 -15.40 0.68
CA GLU A 107 3.16 -15.52 0.44
C GLU A 107 3.85 -16.10 1.69
N ALA A 108 3.76 -17.41 1.89
CA ALA A 108 4.43 -18.05 3.01
C ALA A 108 5.87 -18.44 2.62
N PRO A 109 6.82 -18.48 3.57
CA PRO A 109 8.17 -18.97 3.32
C PRO A 109 8.16 -20.36 2.65
N GLY A 110 8.96 -20.55 1.62
CA GLY A 110 9.08 -21.82 0.89
C GLY A 110 7.96 -22.06 -0.15
N MET A 111 7.02 -21.14 -0.34
CA MET A 111 5.91 -21.30 -1.29
C MET A 111 6.23 -20.84 -2.72
N GLU A 112 7.32 -20.10 -2.91
CA GLU A 112 7.71 -19.59 -4.23
C GLU A 112 7.79 -20.66 -5.34
N PRO A 113 8.34 -21.88 -5.12
CA PRO A 113 8.35 -22.93 -6.14
C PRO A 113 6.97 -23.41 -6.58
N TYR A 114 5.93 -23.15 -5.78
CA TYR A 114 4.56 -23.60 -6.05
C TYR A 114 3.72 -22.53 -6.78
N ARG A 115 4.26 -21.37 -7.08
CA ARG A 115 3.58 -20.39 -7.91
C ARG A 115 3.34 -20.99 -9.31
N PRO A 116 2.10 -20.94 -9.84
CA PRO A 116 1.81 -21.52 -11.14
C PRO A 116 2.50 -20.74 -12.25
N ASP A 117 2.92 -21.44 -13.28
CA ASP A 117 3.44 -20.83 -14.52
C ASP A 117 2.28 -20.17 -15.30
N GLN A 118 2.59 -19.22 -16.18
CA GLN A 118 1.60 -18.61 -17.05
C GLN A 118 1.07 -19.61 -18.08
N ARG A 119 1.90 -20.54 -18.52
CA ARG A 119 1.47 -21.64 -19.40
C ARG A 119 0.98 -22.81 -18.54
N THR A 120 -0.24 -23.26 -18.79
CA THR A 120 -0.81 -24.41 -18.10
C THR A 120 -0.73 -25.70 -18.95
N PRO A 121 -0.92 -26.88 -18.36
CA PRO A 121 -1.06 -28.13 -19.10
C PRO A 121 -2.31 -28.19 -19.98
N VAL A 122 -3.29 -27.32 -19.76
CA VAL A 122 -4.52 -27.26 -20.55
C VAL A 122 -4.29 -26.41 -21.80
N ALA A 123 -4.57 -26.97 -22.96
CA ALA A 123 -4.39 -26.29 -24.23
C ALA A 123 -5.21 -24.98 -24.28
N ASN A 124 -4.58 -23.89 -24.73
CA ASN A 124 -5.18 -22.57 -24.85
C ASN A 124 -5.66 -21.94 -23.51
N PHE A 125 -5.22 -22.47 -22.37
CA PHE A 125 -5.51 -21.91 -21.07
C PHE A 125 -4.25 -21.36 -20.44
N PHE A 126 -4.21 -20.04 -20.22
CA PHE A 126 -3.08 -19.31 -19.67
C PHE A 126 -3.51 -18.57 -18.40
N LEU A 127 -2.56 -18.39 -17.48
CA LEU A 127 -2.76 -17.67 -16.23
C LEU A 127 -2.03 -16.33 -16.27
N ALA A 128 -2.66 -15.33 -15.69
CA ALA A 128 -2.05 -14.03 -15.39
C ALA A 128 -2.53 -13.53 -14.04
N GLY A 129 -1.66 -12.88 -13.31
CA GLY A 129 -1.92 -12.33 -11.98
C GLY A 129 -0.65 -12.34 -11.15
N SER A 130 -0.55 -11.48 -10.16
CA SER A 130 0.61 -11.37 -9.28
C SER A 130 0.98 -12.69 -8.59
N TYR A 131 0.01 -13.58 -8.40
CA TYR A 131 0.19 -14.93 -7.82
C TYR A 131 0.92 -15.92 -8.73
N THR A 132 1.05 -15.63 -10.01
CA THR A 132 1.78 -16.51 -10.94
C THR A 132 3.29 -16.30 -10.83
N LYS A 133 4.08 -17.22 -11.36
CA LYS A 133 5.54 -17.17 -11.30
C LYS A 133 6.10 -15.94 -12.01
N GLN A 134 6.76 -15.07 -11.28
CA GLN A 134 7.43 -13.86 -11.74
C GLN A 134 8.32 -13.33 -10.59
N ASP A 135 9.15 -12.32 -10.83
CA ASP A 135 10.24 -11.92 -9.92
C ASP A 135 9.81 -10.97 -8.78
N TYR A 136 8.55 -10.55 -8.72
CA TYR A 136 8.05 -9.62 -7.72
C TYR A 136 7.17 -10.30 -6.67
N ILE A 137 7.04 -9.68 -5.51
CA ILE A 137 5.99 -9.99 -4.54
C ILE A 137 4.62 -9.67 -5.11
N ASP A 138 3.55 -9.98 -4.38
CA ASP A 138 2.18 -9.59 -4.75
C ASP A 138 2.06 -8.05 -4.80
N SER A 139 2.08 -7.52 -6.01
CA SER A 139 2.12 -6.08 -6.30
C SER A 139 1.57 -5.78 -7.69
N MET A 140 1.35 -4.50 -7.97
CA MET A 140 0.96 -4.04 -9.31
C MET A 140 2.03 -4.35 -10.35
N GLU A 141 3.32 -4.26 -10.00
CA GLU A 141 4.45 -4.65 -10.83
C GLU A 141 4.41 -6.14 -11.15
N GLY A 142 4.19 -6.98 -10.13
CA GLY A 142 4.05 -8.42 -10.29
C GLY A 142 2.88 -8.79 -11.20
N ALA A 143 1.73 -8.13 -11.02
CA ALA A 143 0.55 -8.33 -11.88
C ALA A 143 0.84 -7.92 -13.33
N THR A 144 1.48 -6.77 -13.54
CA THR A 144 1.86 -6.27 -14.86
C THR A 144 2.88 -7.19 -15.54
N MET A 145 3.90 -7.62 -14.81
CA MET A 145 4.90 -8.56 -15.30
C MET A 145 4.25 -9.88 -15.70
N SER A 146 3.38 -10.42 -14.85
CA SER A 146 2.64 -11.65 -15.14
C SER A 146 1.80 -11.54 -16.41
N GLY A 147 1.12 -10.42 -16.63
CA GLY A 147 0.39 -10.16 -17.87
C GLY A 147 1.27 -10.18 -19.11
N ARG A 148 2.46 -9.57 -19.03
CA ARG A 148 3.46 -9.59 -20.11
C ARG A 148 4.00 -11.01 -20.38
N LEU A 149 4.29 -11.76 -19.32
CA LEU A 149 4.72 -13.16 -19.42
C LEU A 149 3.63 -14.04 -20.04
N ALA A 150 2.37 -13.86 -19.66
CA ALA A 150 1.24 -14.56 -20.25
C ALA A 150 1.06 -14.25 -21.75
N ALA A 151 1.16 -12.97 -22.12
CA ALA A 151 1.12 -12.57 -23.53
C ALA A 151 2.27 -13.19 -24.33
N ALA A 152 3.49 -13.20 -23.80
CA ALA A 152 4.65 -13.83 -24.40
C ALA A 152 4.45 -15.35 -24.57
N ALA A 153 3.88 -16.01 -23.56
CA ALA A 153 3.56 -17.43 -23.61
C ALA A 153 2.53 -17.75 -24.70
N ILE A 154 1.51 -16.90 -24.89
CA ILE A 154 0.50 -17.03 -25.97
C ILE A 154 1.16 -16.86 -27.33
N LEU A 155 2.00 -15.84 -27.49
CA LEU A 155 2.66 -15.51 -28.76
C LEU A 155 3.86 -16.39 -29.09
N GLY A 156 4.33 -17.23 -28.18
CA GLY A 156 5.55 -18.02 -28.34
C GLY A 156 6.81 -17.16 -28.47
N ARG A 157 6.83 -15.97 -27.88
CA ARG A 157 7.93 -15.01 -27.95
C ARG A 157 8.49 -14.75 -26.53
N PRO A 158 9.79 -14.44 -26.39
CA PRO A 158 10.33 -14.00 -25.13
C PRO A 158 9.75 -12.63 -24.73
N VAL A 159 9.68 -12.37 -23.41
CA VAL A 159 9.35 -11.02 -22.91
C VAL A 159 10.54 -10.10 -23.16
N GLU A 160 10.36 -9.12 -24.01
CA GLU A 160 11.28 -7.98 -24.06
C GLU A 160 10.98 -7.09 -22.86
N LEU A 161 11.81 -7.19 -21.82
CA LEU A 161 11.86 -6.17 -20.77
C LEU A 161 12.38 -4.90 -21.46
N ALA A 162 11.60 -3.81 -21.40
CA ALA A 162 12.12 -2.52 -21.77
C ALA A 162 13.42 -2.33 -21.00
N SER A 163 14.56 -2.29 -21.70
CA SER A 163 15.82 -1.89 -21.09
C SER A 163 15.52 -0.56 -20.39
N ASN A 164 15.94 -0.41 -19.14
CA ASN A 164 15.96 0.88 -18.46
C ASN A 164 16.84 1.82 -19.29
N ALA A 165 16.29 2.34 -20.36
CA ALA A 165 16.87 3.48 -21.06
C ALA A 165 16.80 4.61 -20.05
N ALA A 166 17.96 4.99 -19.58
CA ALA A 166 18.25 5.97 -18.57
C ALA A 166 17.22 7.10 -18.53
N VAL A 167 16.59 7.27 -17.38
CA VAL A 167 16.15 8.59 -16.94
C VAL A 167 17.44 9.34 -16.61
N ALA A 168 17.95 10.05 -17.61
CA ALA A 168 19.01 11.04 -17.45
C ALA A 168 18.39 12.35 -16.96
#